data_aca63f8981d5184816296d407fa5b661
#
_entry.id   aca63f8981d5184816296d407fa5b661
#
_cell.length_a   1.000
_cell.length_b   1.000
_cell.length_c   1.000
_cell.angle_alpha   90.00
_cell.angle_beta   90.00
_cell.angle_gamma   90.00
#
_symmetry.space_group_name_H-M   'P 1'
#
loop_
_entity.id
_entity.type
_entity.pdbx_description
1 polymer ?
#
loop_
_entity_poly.entity_id
_entity_poly.type
_entity_poly.pdbx_seq_one_letter_code
_entity_poly.pdbx_strand_id
1 'polypeptide(L)'
;SRGLVGSEMCIRDSYKSIEVSPISGALGALITGVELKEPLQDHVFEEIYNAFLEYKVIFFNDQELNPDTQLRFGKMFGQPIIYPFVKGLKDFPEITPILKKETDLNNFGGVWHSDTTYQEQPPKATMLYAVEVPEFGGDTEFANQCMALDHLSEGMRKFLNEQKVINTSGKGKVVASRSDVMKHSSSGNCLLYTSPSPRDLWI
;
A
#
# COMPACT_ATOMS: atom_id res chain seq x y z
N SER A 1 -19.62 28.05 -6.46
CA SER A 1 -18.20 27.69 -6.51
C SER A 1 -17.46 28.46 -5.42
N ARG A 2 -17.31 27.91 -4.24
CA ARG A 2 -16.40 28.43 -3.22
C ARG A 2 -15.11 27.62 -3.33
N GLY A 3 -14.05 28.32 -3.76
CA GLY A 3 -12.77 27.71 -4.11
C GLY A 3 -12.04 27.06 -2.93
N LEU A 4 -11.46 25.95 -3.25
CA LEU A 4 -10.47 25.16 -2.49
C LEU A 4 -9.12 25.88 -2.30
N VAL A 5 -9.04 27.19 -2.50
CA VAL A 5 -7.77 27.96 -2.52
C VAL A 5 -7.12 28.10 -1.13
N GLY A 6 -7.88 27.86 -0.03
CA GLY A 6 -7.35 28.04 1.32
C GLY A 6 -6.64 26.82 1.91
N SER A 7 -6.95 25.60 1.46
CA SER A 7 -6.35 24.37 2.03
C SER A 7 -5.02 24.01 1.35
N GLU A 8 -4.86 24.26 0.07
CA GLU A 8 -3.63 23.94 -0.66
C GLU A 8 -2.43 24.80 -0.21
N MET A 9 -2.70 26.05 0.22
CA MET A 9 -1.62 26.94 0.66
C MET A 9 -1.12 26.58 2.07
N CYS A 10 -1.97 26.04 2.94
CA CYS A 10 -1.57 25.57 4.28
C CYS A 10 -0.79 24.24 4.23
N ILE A 11 -1.01 23.40 3.23
CA ILE A 11 -0.36 22.09 3.10
C ILE A 11 1.11 22.28 2.63
N ARG A 12 1.38 23.21 1.71
CA ARG A 12 2.74 23.47 1.21
C ARG A 12 3.70 23.98 2.29
N ASP A 13 3.19 24.62 3.32
CA ASP A 13 4.02 25.16 4.43
C ASP A 13 4.31 24.12 5.53
N SER A 14 3.73 22.92 5.47
CA SER A 14 3.88 21.89 6.51
C SER A 14 5.12 21.01 6.32
N TYR A 15 5.68 20.92 5.10
CA TYR A 15 6.88 20.13 4.77
C TYR A 15 8.06 21.05 4.48
N LYS A 16 9.17 20.81 5.16
CA LYS A 16 10.39 21.67 5.06
C LYS A 16 11.53 21.00 4.33
N SER A 17 11.59 19.69 4.40
CA SER A 17 12.69 18.87 3.88
C SER A 17 12.32 18.14 2.60
N ILE A 18 11.04 18.04 2.29
CA ILE A 18 10.51 17.39 1.09
C ILE A 18 9.48 18.29 0.41
N GLU A 19 9.25 18.03 -0.87
CA GLU A 19 8.14 18.64 -1.59
C GLU A 19 7.04 17.59 -1.77
N VAL A 20 5.80 17.96 -1.46
CA VAL A 20 4.62 17.08 -1.54
C VAL A 20 3.63 17.68 -2.52
N SER A 21 3.34 16.94 -3.60
CA SER A 21 2.40 17.34 -4.64
C SER A 21 1.24 16.35 -4.72
N PRO A 22 0.03 16.72 -4.27
CA PRO A 22 -1.15 15.86 -4.40
C PRO A 22 -1.42 15.48 -5.86
N ILE A 23 -1.74 14.20 -6.11
CA ILE A 23 -2.05 13.69 -7.46
C ILE A 23 -3.57 13.77 -7.71
N SER A 24 -4.36 13.53 -6.68
CA SER A 24 -5.82 13.61 -6.77
C SER A 24 -6.43 14.17 -5.49
N GLY A 25 -7.70 14.57 -5.55
CA GLY A 25 -8.42 15.04 -4.37
C GLY A 25 -8.84 13.93 -3.39
N ALA A 26 -8.71 12.66 -3.77
CA ALA A 26 -9.13 11.54 -2.95
C ALA A 26 -7.98 10.89 -2.18
N LEU A 27 -6.85 10.68 -2.84
CA LEU A 27 -5.63 10.08 -2.30
C LEU A 27 -4.47 10.24 -3.29
N GLY A 28 -3.27 10.00 -2.81
CA GLY A 28 -2.06 9.98 -3.63
C GLY A 28 -1.32 11.31 -3.64
N ALA A 29 -0.02 11.26 -3.36
CA ALA A 29 0.89 12.39 -3.51
C ALA A 29 2.23 11.95 -4.09
N LEU A 30 2.82 12.82 -4.91
CA LEU A 30 4.20 12.68 -5.36
C LEU A 30 5.12 13.38 -4.36
N ILE A 31 6.15 12.68 -3.92
CA ILE A 31 7.20 13.19 -3.05
C ILE A 31 8.44 13.42 -3.90
N THR A 32 9.01 14.63 -3.81
CA THR A 32 10.28 15.01 -4.44
C THR A 32 11.26 15.62 -3.43
N GLY A 33 12.51 15.82 -3.83
CA GLY A 33 13.53 16.38 -2.96
C GLY A 33 14.24 15.37 -2.06
N VAL A 34 14.06 14.08 -2.29
CA VAL A 34 14.74 13.01 -1.54
C VAL A 34 15.34 11.94 -2.46
N GLU A 35 16.44 11.35 -2.02
CA GLU A 35 17.12 10.21 -2.63
C GLU A 35 17.04 9.02 -1.68
N LEU A 36 16.15 8.04 -1.97
CA LEU A 36 15.91 6.91 -1.07
C LEU A 36 17.08 5.92 -1.01
N LYS A 37 18.01 5.96 -1.97
CA LYS A 37 19.24 5.17 -1.93
C LYS A 37 20.19 5.63 -0.83
N GLU A 38 20.06 6.86 -0.35
CA GLU A 38 20.89 7.40 0.74
C GLU A 38 20.18 7.20 2.10
N PRO A 39 20.94 7.14 3.21
CA PRO A 39 20.35 7.15 4.54
C PRO A 39 19.57 8.45 4.79
N LEU A 40 18.29 8.32 5.11
CA LEU A 40 17.46 9.48 5.44
C LEU A 40 17.67 9.89 6.90
N GLN A 41 17.63 11.19 7.16
CA GLN A 41 17.56 11.72 8.51
C GLN A 41 16.16 11.53 9.10
N ASP A 42 16.06 11.37 10.42
CA ASP A 42 14.79 11.06 11.08
C ASP A 42 13.69 12.07 10.77
N HIS A 43 14.01 13.38 10.74
CA HIS A 43 13.03 14.42 10.45
C HIS A 43 12.53 14.37 8.99
N VAL A 44 13.35 13.96 8.02
CA VAL A 44 12.93 13.78 6.62
C VAL A 44 11.98 12.60 6.52
N PHE A 45 12.32 11.50 7.19
CA PHE A 45 11.42 10.35 7.24
C PHE A 45 10.10 10.68 7.95
N GLU A 46 10.11 11.46 9.02
CA GLU A 46 8.89 11.89 9.71
C GLU A 46 7.96 12.68 8.76
N GLU A 47 8.50 13.56 7.94
CA GLU A 47 7.72 14.27 6.91
C GLU A 47 7.15 13.32 5.86
N ILE A 48 7.96 12.36 5.36
CA ILE A 48 7.48 11.31 4.44
C ILE A 48 6.37 10.49 5.09
N TYR A 49 6.53 10.10 6.33
CA TYR A 49 5.54 9.33 7.06
C TYR A 49 4.22 10.11 7.27
N ASN A 50 4.32 11.39 7.58
CA ASN A 50 3.14 12.26 7.69
C ASN A 50 2.43 12.41 6.34
N ALA A 51 3.17 12.60 5.25
CA ALA A 51 2.61 12.61 3.91
C ALA A 51 1.91 11.28 3.56
N PHE A 52 2.51 10.14 3.92
CA PHE A 52 1.88 8.84 3.75
C PHE A 52 0.57 8.73 4.56
N LEU A 53 0.56 9.19 5.80
CA LEU A 53 -0.66 9.19 6.63
C LEU A 53 -1.75 10.11 6.08
N GLU A 54 -1.38 11.23 5.49
CA GLU A 54 -2.32 12.20 4.92
C GLU A 54 -2.88 11.71 3.58
N TYR A 55 -2.01 11.33 2.65
CA TYR A 55 -2.39 11.01 1.27
C TYR A 55 -2.62 9.51 1.01
N LYS A 56 -2.36 8.61 1.96
CA LYS A 56 -2.57 7.14 1.90
C LYS A 56 -1.68 6.40 0.92
N VAL A 57 -1.36 6.98 -0.22
CA VAL A 57 -0.43 6.45 -1.22
C VAL A 57 0.56 7.56 -1.56
N ILE A 58 1.85 7.26 -1.52
CA ILE A 58 2.90 8.20 -1.88
C ILE A 58 3.76 7.60 -2.99
N PHE A 59 4.22 8.45 -3.88
CA PHE A 59 5.03 8.08 -5.03
C PHE A 59 6.35 8.82 -4.99
N PHE A 60 7.39 8.15 -5.47
CA PHE A 60 8.72 8.71 -5.64
C PHE A 60 9.16 8.39 -7.07
N ASN A 61 9.45 9.40 -7.87
CA ASN A 61 9.97 9.22 -9.22
C ASN A 61 11.50 9.13 -9.19
N ASP A 62 12.06 8.55 -10.24
CA ASP A 62 13.49 8.56 -10.56
C ASP A 62 14.39 8.04 -9.43
N GLN A 63 13.91 7.06 -8.67
CA GLN A 63 14.67 6.44 -7.59
C GLN A 63 15.47 5.24 -8.09
N GLU A 64 16.76 5.20 -7.79
CA GLU A 64 17.63 4.07 -8.06
C GLU A 64 17.79 3.22 -6.80
N LEU A 65 16.95 2.17 -6.66
CA LEU A 65 17.00 1.28 -5.52
C LEU A 65 17.58 -0.09 -5.92
N ASN A 66 18.40 -0.63 -5.04
CA ASN A 66 18.72 -2.05 -5.00
C ASN A 66 17.96 -2.72 -3.85
N PRO A 67 17.97 -4.05 -3.74
CA PRO A 67 17.25 -4.76 -2.68
C PRO A 67 17.64 -4.32 -1.25
N ASP A 68 18.89 -3.97 -1.03
CA ASP A 68 19.39 -3.55 0.27
C ASP A 68 18.86 -2.15 0.66
N THR A 69 18.93 -1.18 -0.28
CA THR A 69 18.40 0.17 -0.06
C THR A 69 16.88 0.18 0.04
N GLN A 70 16.20 -0.66 -0.76
CA GLN A 70 14.76 -0.85 -0.68
C GLN A 70 14.35 -1.37 0.70
N LEU A 71 15.01 -2.41 1.18
CA LEU A 71 14.72 -3.00 2.50
C LEU A 71 15.05 -2.02 3.63
N ARG A 72 16.13 -1.25 3.52
CA ARG A 72 16.50 -0.23 4.50
C ARG A 72 15.40 0.83 4.63
N PHE A 73 14.91 1.36 3.52
CA PHE A 73 13.82 2.33 3.55
C PHE A 73 12.53 1.71 4.10
N GLY A 74 12.16 0.49 3.67
CA GLY A 74 11.01 -0.21 4.20
C GLY A 74 11.05 -0.43 5.72
N LYS A 75 12.24 -0.70 6.30
CA LYS A 75 12.44 -0.87 7.75
C LYS A 75 12.13 0.39 8.56
N MET A 76 12.19 1.56 7.98
CA MET A 76 11.82 2.80 8.66
C MET A 76 10.31 2.85 8.99
N PHE A 77 9.46 2.22 8.18
CA PHE A 77 8.03 2.09 8.45
C PHE A 77 7.69 1.02 9.49
N GLY A 78 8.57 0.07 9.72
CA GLY A 78 8.39 -1.03 10.67
C GLY A 78 9.14 -2.28 10.27
N GLN A 79 8.88 -3.39 10.95
CA GLN A 79 9.51 -4.67 10.64
C GLN A 79 8.92 -5.25 9.34
N PRO A 80 9.72 -5.45 8.29
CA PRO A 80 9.26 -6.12 7.09
C PRO A 80 8.83 -7.57 7.36
N ILE A 81 7.85 -8.03 6.63
CA ILE A 81 7.37 -9.41 6.72
C ILE A 81 7.76 -10.21 5.47
N ILE A 82 7.90 -11.51 5.63
CA ILE A 82 8.04 -12.43 4.49
C ILE A 82 6.65 -12.80 4.01
N TYR A 83 6.36 -12.52 2.72
CA TYR A 83 5.07 -12.85 2.14
C TYR A 83 4.91 -14.37 2.00
N PRO A 84 3.86 -14.98 2.57
CA PRO A 84 3.80 -16.44 2.72
C PRO A 84 3.49 -17.21 1.43
N PHE A 85 2.99 -16.55 0.39
CA PHE A 85 2.49 -17.23 -0.81
C PHE A 85 3.42 -17.18 -2.02
N VAL A 86 4.40 -16.28 -2.01
CA VAL A 86 5.37 -16.14 -3.10
C VAL A 86 6.76 -16.09 -2.51
N LYS A 87 7.69 -16.82 -3.13
CA LYS A 87 9.08 -16.85 -2.68
C LYS A 87 9.75 -15.50 -2.93
N GLY A 88 10.32 -14.92 -1.90
CA GLY A 88 11.17 -13.74 -1.98
C GLY A 88 12.53 -14.00 -2.65
N LEU A 89 13.32 -12.96 -2.81
CA LEU A 89 14.68 -13.05 -3.29
C LEU A 89 15.52 -13.92 -2.33
N LYS A 90 16.57 -14.60 -2.88
CA LYS A 90 17.39 -15.54 -2.09
C LYS A 90 18.01 -14.89 -0.87
N ASP A 91 18.56 -13.70 -1.03
CA ASP A 91 19.30 -12.98 0.02
C ASP A 91 18.43 -11.92 0.74
N PHE A 92 17.22 -11.65 0.21
CA PHE A 92 16.24 -10.70 0.73
C PHE A 92 14.84 -11.31 0.68
N PRO A 93 14.52 -12.26 1.57
CA PRO A 93 13.26 -13.01 1.53
C PRO A 93 12.02 -12.15 1.73
N GLU A 94 12.15 -10.96 2.30
CA GLU A 94 11.08 -9.96 2.46
C GLU A 94 10.70 -9.27 1.15
N ILE A 95 11.59 -9.32 0.14
CA ILE A 95 11.34 -8.71 -1.18
C ILE A 95 10.83 -9.78 -2.13
N THR A 96 9.59 -9.63 -2.55
CA THR A 96 8.94 -10.55 -3.48
C THR A 96 8.98 -9.99 -4.90
N PRO A 97 9.65 -10.64 -5.85
CA PRO A 97 9.61 -10.21 -7.25
C PRO A 97 8.23 -10.50 -7.85
N ILE A 98 7.64 -9.48 -8.48
CA ILE A 98 6.39 -9.62 -9.23
C ILE A 98 6.72 -9.47 -10.72
N LEU A 99 6.67 -10.57 -11.44
CA LEU A 99 6.92 -10.61 -12.86
C LEU A 99 5.65 -10.98 -13.61
N LYS A 100 5.26 -10.16 -14.57
CA LYS A 100 4.22 -10.50 -15.55
C LYS A 100 4.86 -10.69 -16.92
N LYS A 101 4.67 -11.88 -17.50
CA LYS A 101 5.10 -12.20 -18.86
C LYS A 101 3.96 -11.91 -19.84
N GLU A 102 4.28 -11.66 -21.09
CA GLU A 102 3.31 -11.46 -22.17
C GLU A 102 2.31 -12.63 -22.31
N THR A 103 2.76 -13.84 -21.96
CA THR A 103 1.94 -15.07 -22.00
C THR A 103 1.02 -15.26 -20.79
N ASP A 104 1.16 -14.45 -19.75
CA ASP A 104 0.37 -14.59 -18.53
C ASP A 104 -1.04 -14.00 -18.73
N LEU A 105 -2.05 -14.86 -18.66
CA LEU A 105 -3.45 -14.49 -18.85
C LEU A 105 -4.06 -13.77 -17.65
N ASN A 106 -3.48 -13.93 -16.47
CA ASN A 106 -4.00 -13.38 -15.22
C ASN A 106 -3.03 -12.35 -14.61
N ASN A 107 -3.58 -11.31 -14.03
CA ASN A 107 -2.80 -10.30 -13.30
C ASN A 107 -2.68 -10.71 -11.83
N PHE A 108 -1.52 -10.52 -11.24
CA PHE A 108 -1.36 -10.56 -9.79
C PHE A 108 -2.11 -9.34 -9.22
N GLY A 109 -3.02 -9.58 -8.27
CA GLY A 109 -3.81 -8.49 -7.71
C GLY A 109 -4.85 -7.85 -8.64
N GLY A 110 -5.29 -8.55 -9.70
CA GLY A 110 -6.25 -8.02 -10.70
C GLY A 110 -7.70 -7.89 -10.23
N VAL A 111 -7.95 -7.88 -8.91
CA VAL A 111 -9.26 -7.63 -8.29
C VAL A 111 -9.07 -6.67 -7.14
N TRP A 112 -10.10 -5.88 -6.80
CA TRP A 112 -10.08 -5.03 -5.61
C TRP A 112 -9.84 -5.87 -4.35
N HIS A 113 -8.82 -5.52 -3.60
CA HIS A 113 -8.41 -6.22 -2.38
C HIS A 113 -7.70 -5.29 -1.42
N SER A 114 -7.56 -5.76 -0.21
CA SER A 114 -6.66 -5.21 0.80
C SER A 114 -5.54 -6.22 1.06
N ASP A 115 -4.30 -5.74 1.12
CA ASP A 115 -3.16 -6.61 1.31
C ASP A 115 -3.16 -7.24 2.71
N THR A 116 -2.99 -8.55 2.75
CA THR A 116 -2.67 -9.36 3.96
C THR A 116 -3.52 -9.09 5.21
N THR A 117 -4.70 -8.52 5.09
CA THR A 117 -5.63 -8.21 6.19
C THR A 117 -6.11 -9.44 6.98
N TYR A 118 -5.83 -10.66 6.48
CA TYR A 118 -6.13 -11.93 7.16
C TYR A 118 -5.08 -12.28 8.25
N GLN A 119 -3.99 -11.54 8.37
CA GLN A 119 -2.98 -11.75 9.41
C GLN A 119 -3.41 -11.09 10.72
N GLU A 120 -3.00 -11.67 11.85
CA GLU A 120 -3.26 -11.11 13.17
C GLU A 120 -2.65 -9.70 13.33
N GLN A 121 -1.47 -9.51 12.74
CA GLN A 121 -0.79 -8.23 12.64
C GLN A 121 -0.52 -7.94 11.16
N PRO A 122 -1.46 -7.30 10.45
CA PRO A 122 -1.24 -6.92 9.08
C PRO A 122 -0.09 -5.93 8.94
N PRO A 123 0.69 -6.00 7.85
CA PRO A 123 1.72 -4.99 7.59
C PRO A 123 1.07 -3.61 7.45
N LYS A 124 1.79 -2.60 7.93
CA LYS A 124 1.36 -1.20 7.90
C LYS A 124 1.22 -0.64 6.49
N ALA A 125 2.09 -1.08 5.58
CA ALA A 125 2.15 -0.62 4.21
C ALA A 125 2.77 -1.68 3.31
N THR A 126 2.56 -1.54 2.00
CA THR A 126 3.23 -2.29 0.95
C THR A 126 4.06 -1.31 0.12
N MET A 127 5.34 -1.62 -0.10
CA MET A 127 6.21 -0.84 -0.96
C MET A 127 6.47 -1.59 -2.27
N LEU A 128 6.22 -0.92 -3.38
CA LEU A 128 6.49 -1.42 -4.72
C LEU A 128 7.62 -0.61 -5.36
N TYR A 129 8.58 -1.30 -5.95
CA TYR A 129 9.63 -0.71 -6.78
C TYR A 129 9.48 -1.22 -8.21
N ALA A 130 9.21 -0.31 -9.14
CA ALA A 130 9.06 -0.61 -10.54
C ALA A 130 10.44 -0.73 -11.20
N VAL A 131 10.81 -1.95 -11.64
CA VAL A 131 12.07 -2.21 -12.34
C VAL A 131 11.88 -2.09 -13.86
N GLU A 132 10.79 -2.66 -14.35
CA GLU A 132 10.40 -2.61 -15.75
C GLU A 132 8.88 -2.51 -15.84
N VAL A 133 8.40 -1.49 -16.51
CA VAL A 133 6.96 -1.25 -16.72
C VAL A 133 6.70 -0.99 -18.20
N PRO A 134 5.54 -1.41 -18.74
CA PRO A 134 5.17 -1.10 -20.11
C PRO A 134 4.95 0.41 -20.28
N GLU A 135 5.08 0.89 -21.50
CA GLU A 135 4.83 2.30 -21.84
C GLU A 135 3.38 2.71 -21.56
N PHE A 136 2.44 1.77 -21.67
CA PHE A 136 1.02 1.96 -21.37
C PHE A 136 0.36 0.67 -20.89
N GLY A 137 -0.68 0.80 -20.05
CA GLY A 137 -1.38 -0.33 -19.43
C GLY A 137 -0.66 -0.87 -18.20
N GLY A 138 -1.30 -1.81 -17.51
CA GLY A 138 -0.81 -2.37 -16.25
C GLY A 138 -0.98 -1.42 -15.06
N ASP A 139 -1.93 -0.49 -15.16
CA ASP A 139 -2.20 0.50 -14.12
C ASP A 139 -2.56 -0.14 -12.80
N THR A 140 -2.16 0.52 -11.72
CA THR A 140 -2.57 0.17 -10.37
C THR A 140 -3.56 1.21 -9.87
N GLU A 141 -4.76 0.76 -9.54
CA GLU A 141 -5.83 1.61 -9.04
C GLU A 141 -5.94 1.52 -7.51
N PHE A 142 -6.21 2.64 -6.87
CA PHE A 142 -6.41 2.74 -5.42
C PHE A 142 -7.75 3.37 -5.10
N ALA A 143 -8.37 2.95 -3.99
CA ALA A 143 -9.62 3.52 -3.48
C ALA A 143 -9.47 3.97 -2.03
N ASN A 144 -9.87 5.20 -1.74
CA ASN A 144 -9.86 5.74 -0.39
C ASN A 144 -11.07 5.23 0.42
N GLN A 145 -10.84 4.20 1.25
CA GLN A 145 -11.88 3.57 2.05
C GLN A 145 -12.40 4.49 3.17
N CYS A 146 -11.57 5.41 3.67
CA CYS A 146 -12.02 6.41 4.67
C CYS A 146 -13.05 7.34 4.04
N MET A 147 -12.77 7.88 2.86
CA MET A 147 -13.73 8.72 2.14
C MET A 147 -14.98 7.93 1.74
N ALA A 148 -14.84 6.67 1.33
CA ALA A 148 -15.99 5.83 1.03
C ALA A 148 -16.91 5.67 2.24
N LEU A 149 -16.34 5.43 3.42
CA LEU A 149 -17.10 5.36 4.69
C LEU A 149 -17.76 6.69 5.04
N ASP A 150 -17.06 7.81 4.88
CA ASP A 150 -17.56 9.16 5.20
C ASP A 150 -18.73 9.58 4.30
N HIS A 151 -18.79 9.09 3.08
CA HIS A 151 -19.88 9.35 2.14
C HIS A 151 -21.13 8.48 2.36
N LEU A 152 -21.06 7.50 3.26
CA LEU A 152 -22.25 6.72 3.64
C LEU A 152 -23.19 7.54 4.54
N SER A 153 -24.48 7.23 4.46
CA SER A 153 -25.46 7.79 5.40
C SER A 153 -25.10 7.41 6.83
N GLU A 154 -25.52 8.23 7.81
CA GLU A 154 -25.29 7.97 9.22
C GLU A 154 -25.84 6.58 9.64
N GLY A 155 -27.03 6.22 9.18
CA GLY A 155 -27.63 4.91 9.46
C GLY A 155 -26.80 3.76 8.93
N MET A 156 -26.23 3.89 7.71
CA MET A 156 -25.37 2.86 7.12
C MET A 156 -24.04 2.76 7.87
N ARG A 157 -23.42 3.89 8.22
CA ARG A 157 -22.19 3.88 9.03
C ARG A 157 -22.42 3.21 10.38
N LYS A 158 -23.51 3.54 11.07
CA LYS A 158 -23.88 2.90 12.34
C LYS A 158 -24.06 1.39 12.17
N PHE A 159 -24.80 0.97 11.16
CA PHE A 159 -25.00 -0.45 10.86
C PHE A 159 -23.66 -1.17 10.61
N LEU A 160 -22.78 -0.63 9.75
CA LEU A 160 -21.50 -1.24 9.42
C LEU A 160 -20.54 -1.31 10.60
N ASN A 161 -20.54 -0.29 11.47
CA ASN A 161 -19.69 -0.27 12.67
C ASN A 161 -20.02 -1.38 13.69
N GLU A 162 -21.22 -1.94 13.63
CA GLU A 162 -21.66 -3.06 14.47
C GLU A 162 -21.34 -4.43 13.84
N GLN A 163 -20.88 -4.45 12.56
CA GLN A 163 -20.61 -5.70 11.86
C GLN A 163 -19.20 -6.23 12.16
N LYS A 164 -19.06 -7.53 12.06
CA LYS A 164 -17.76 -8.22 12.09
C LYS A 164 -17.43 -8.76 10.71
N VAL A 165 -16.20 -8.55 10.28
CA VAL A 165 -15.71 -9.03 8.99
C VAL A 165 -14.72 -10.16 9.21
N ILE A 166 -14.83 -11.21 8.43
CA ILE A 166 -13.89 -12.33 8.39
C ILE A 166 -12.99 -12.13 7.19
N ASN A 167 -11.71 -11.87 7.43
CA ASN A 167 -10.69 -11.84 6.39
C ASN A 167 -10.03 -13.21 6.28
N THR A 168 -9.90 -13.73 5.06
CA THR A 168 -9.31 -15.05 4.81
C THR A 168 -8.47 -15.07 3.56
N SER A 169 -7.31 -15.71 3.62
CA SER A 169 -6.48 -16.00 2.44
C SER A 169 -6.96 -17.22 1.64
N GLY A 170 -7.92 -18.00 2.16
CA GLY A 170 -8.26 -19.35 1.67
C GLY A 170 -9.23 -19.42 0.50
N LYS A 171 -9.83 -18.32 0.04
CA LYS A 171 -10.89 -18.33 -1.00
C LYS A 171 -10.51 -17.68 -2.32
N GLY A 172 -9.28 -17.31 -2.54
CA GLY A 172 -8.88 -16.62 -3.75
C GLY A 172 -8.69 -17.57 -4.94
N LYS A 173 -9.41 -17.36 -6.02
CA LYS A 173 -9.03 -17.85 -7.36
C LYS A 173 -7.63 -17.38 -7.78
N VAL A 174 -7.07 -16.46 -7.02
CA VAL A 174 -5.73 -15.86 -7.19
C VAL A 174 -4.62 -16.90 -7.03
N VAL A 175 -4.78 -17.87 -6.14
CA VAL A 175 -3.78 -18.95 -5.92
C VAL A 175 -3.72 -19.93 -7.11
N ALA A 176 -4.77 -20.05 -7.90
CA ALA A 176 -4.84 -20.99 -9.01
C ALA A 176 -4.18 -20.50 -10.30
N SER A 177 -3.76 -19.23 -10.37
CA SER A 177 -3.35 -18.60 -11.61
C SER A 177 -1.84 -18.47 -11.83
N ARG A 178 -1.01 -18.84 -10.84
CA ARG A 178 0.45 -18.74 -10.94
C ARG A 178 1.14 -20.04 -10.58
N SER A 179 2.05 -20.48 -11.45
CA SER A 179 2.87 -21.69 -11.24
C SER A 179 3.95 -21.51 -10.17
N ASP A 180 4.27 -20.27 -9.81
CA ASP A 180 5.28 -19.89 -8.81
C ASP A 180 4.72 -19.72 -7.40
N VAL A 181 3.39 -19.77 -7.25
CA VAL A 181 2.74 -19.74 -5.92
C VAL A 181 2.98 -21.09 -5.24
N MET A 182 3.58 -21.03 -4.07
CA MET A 182 3.80 -22.23 -3.26
C MET A 182 2.45 -22.89 -2.97
N LYS A 183 2.27 -24.15 -3.40
CA LYS A 183 1.10 -24.97 -3.11
C LYS A 183 0.99 -25.36 -1.62
N HIS A 184 1.44 -24.51 -0.72
CA HIS A 184 1.46 -24.74 0.73
C HIS A 184 0.53 -23.77 1.42
N SER A 185 -0.59 -24.21 1.72
CA SER A 185 -1.22 -24.33 3.02
C SER A 185 -2.69 -24.61 2.88
N SER A 186 -3.08 -25.78 3.30
CA SER A 186 -4.43 -26.17 3.66
C SER A 186 -4.95 -25.49 4.95
N SER A 187 -4.18 -24.62 5.57
CA SER A 187 -4.55 -23.83 6.73
C SER A 187 -4.72 -22.37 6.34
N GLY A 188 -5.86 -22.04 5.75
CA GLY A 188 -6.29 -20.65 5.68
C GLY A 188 -6.47 -20.13 7.10
N ASN A 189 -5.58 -19.28 7.58
CA ASN A 189 -5.80 -18.55 8.81
C ASN A 189 -7.00 -17.63 8.57
N CYS A 190 -8.11 -17.96 9.20
CA CYS A 190 -9.31 -17.15 9.21
C CYS A 190 -9.29 -16.35 10.52
N LEU A 191 -9.09 -15.05 10.44
CA LEU A 191 -9.16 -14.19 11.60
C LEU A 191 -10.46 -13.39 11.57
N LEU A 192 -11.12 -13.37 12.72
CA LEU A 192 -12.31 -12.59 12.94
C LEU A 192 -11.90 -11.22 13.46
N TYR A 193 -12.09 -10.18 12.65
CA TYR A 193 -11.92 -8.80 13.11
C TYR A 193 -13.27 -8.21 13.52
N THR A 194 -13.29 -7.55 14.66
CA THR A 194 -14.29 -6.52 14.89
C THR A 194 -14.03 -5.39 13.90
N SER A 195 -15.07 -4.79 13.32
CA SER A 195 -14.92 -3.68 12.39
C SER A 195 -13.85 -2.72 12.91
N PRO A 196 -12.73 -2.55 12.21
CA PRO A 196 -11.70 -1.64 12.67
C PRO A 196 -12.26 -0.23 12.65
N SER A 197 -11.75 0.59 13.56
CA SER A 197 -11.91 2.04 13.44
C SER A 197 -11.48 2.47 12.03
N PRO A 198 -12.10 3.50 11.42
CA PRO A 198 -11.65 4.05 10.15
C PRO A 198 -10.16 4.41 10.12
N ARG A 199 -9.53 4.56 11.28
CA ARG A 199 -8.09 4.76 11.43
C ARG A 199 -7.25 3.51 11.18
N ASP A 200 -7.87 2.34 11.25
CA ASP A 200 -7.19 1.03 11.07
C ASP A 200 -7.37 0.47 9.66
N LEU A 201 -8.12 1.17 8.80
CA LEU A 201 -8.33 0.86 7.38
C LEU A 201 -7.21 1.50 6.53
N TRP A 202 -5.95 1.25 6.91
CA TRP A 202 -4.80 1.71 6.15
C TRP A 202 -4.46 0.69 5.05
N ILE A 203 -4.68 1.11 3.85
CA ILE A 203 -4.11 0.48 2.65
C ILE A 203 -3.70 1.57 1.72
#